data_7d9b428ee8a140cd1204131e134a6f7d
#
_entry.id   7d9b428ee8a140cd1204131e134a6f7d
#
_cell.length_a   1.000
_cell.length_b   1.000
_cell.length_c   1.000
_cell.angle_alpha   90.00
_cell.angle_beta   90.00
_cell.angle_gamma   90.00
#
_symmetry.space_group_name_H-M   'P 1'
#
loop_
_entity.id
_entity.type
_entity.pdbx_description
1 polymer ?
#
loop_
_entity_poly.entity_id
_entity_poly.type
_entity_poly.pdbx_seq_one_letter_code
_entity_poly.pdbx_strand_id
1 'polypeptide(L)'
;MTSSVAFAPIFHLRKQAEAFAGTRIEDVVMGRPVHFVDDDAEVDARAEAKLGETAREAGFTNVKFQFEPIAAALSFEHTLDRDELVFIADIGGGTADFSVVEVGPKRRLMADRTGDILANDGIRVGGTNLDMRLSMAAVMPHLGSKSKTKTNRDLPRWPFVDLATWHRIHTLATSRNMTTFKQILADCADPVPFERYVEVIRRQGGHAIAGRIEQAKIDLSSTDTIIVDLTEAVPGFRVRATKRLFERAIAVELERLSGAIAATLQASGRKASDITTLFLTGGTSAVPAVKQVLSTLLPNARATEGDLFNSVGFGLALEAKRRFAPTKAVRRAT
;
A
#
# COMPACT_ATOMS: atom_id res chain seq x y z
N MET A 1 18.47 -7.49 -14.48
CA MET A 1 18.66 -6.10 -14.04
C MET A 1 17.95 -5.73 -12.72
N THR A 2 17.25 -6.65 -12.06
CA THR A 2 16.46 -6.38 -10.84
C THR A 2 17.20 -6.61 -9.51
N SER A 3 18.35 -7.29 -9.49
CA SER A 3 19.08 -7.55 -8.24
C SER A 3 19.74 -6.29 -7.63
N SER A 4 20.07 -5.29 -8.42
CA SER A 4 20.73 -4.08 -7.92
C SER A 4 19.80 -3.13 -7.13
N VAL A 5 18.49 -3.14 -7.41
CA VAL A 5 17.52 -2.24 -6.74
C VAL A 5 17.25 -2.66 -5.30
N ALA A 6 17.08 -3.96 -5.04
CA ALA A 6 16.88 -4.47 -3.69
C ALA A 6 18.18 -4.62 -2.88
N PHE A 7 19.32 -4.85 -3.54
CA PHE A 7 20.62 -5.04 -2.89
C PHE A 7 21.04 -3.82 -2.06
N ALA A 8 21.00 -2.64 -2.65
CA ALA A 8 21.52 -1.43 -1.98
C ALA A 8 20.78 -1.11 -0.66
N PRO A 9 19.44 -1.14 -0.57
CA PRO A 9 18.72 -0.97 0.68
C PRO A 9 19.06 -2.05 1.72
N ILE A 10 19.09 -3.33 1.34
CA ILE A 10 19.36 -4.44 2.26
C ILE A 10 20.79 -4.32 2.82
N PHE A 11 21.76 -4.05 1.96
CA PHE A 11 23.16 -3.85 2.37
C PHE A 11 23.29 -2.64 3.31
N HIS A 12 22.64 -1.53 2.99
CA HIS A 12 22.66 -0.33 3.83
C HIS A 12 22.07 -0.59 5.22
N LEU A 13 20.89 -1.20 5.29
CA LEU A 13 20.23 -1.55 6.56
C LEU A 13 21.12 -2.49 7.41
N ARG A 14 21.73 -3.49 6.78
CA ARG A 14 22.68 -4.36 7.48
C ARG A 14 23.84 -3.58 8.06
N LYS A 15 24.46 -2.67 7.30
CA LYS A 15 25.57 -1.84 7.78
C LYS A 15 25.19 -0.92 8.94
N GLN A 16 23.99 -0.33 8.88
CA GLN A 16 23.47 0.46 10.01
C GLN A 16 23.25 -0.40 11.25
N ALA A 17 22.67 -1.59 11.09
CA ALA A 17 22.44 -2.50 12.21
C ALA A 17 23.74 -3.01 12.81
N GLU A 18 24.77 -3.36 12.00
CA GLU A 18 26.10 -3.74 12.46
C GLU A 18 26.80 -2.62 13.21
N ALA A 19 26.69 -1.37 12.72
CA ALA A 19 27.24 -0.20 13.39
C ALA A 19 26.58 0.04 14.76
N PHE A 20 25.27 -0.13 14.84
CA PHE A 20 24.52 0.00 16.10
C PHE A 20 24.85 -1.12 17.09
N ALA A 21 24.92 -2.37 16.60
CA ALA A 21 25.18 -3.56 17.45
C ALA A 21 26.67 -3.72 17.85
N GLY A 22 27.58 -3.05 17.14
CA GLY A 22 29.03 -3.21 17.37
C GLY A 22 29.57 -4.58 16.96
N THR A 23 28.81 -5.38 16.22
CA THR A 23 29.16 -6.73 15.80
C THR A 23 28.61 -7.06 14.43
N ARG A 24 29.21 -8.06 13.77
CA ARG A 24 28.70 -8.56 12.49
C ARG A 24 27.36 -9.26 12.69
N ILE A 25 26.42 -8.99 11.80
CA ILE A 25 25.09 -9.58 11.79
C ILE A 25 25.02 -10.58 10.62
N GLU A 26 24.82 -11.86 10.95
CA GLU A 26 24.77 -12.95 9.99
C GLU A 26 23.35 -13.52 9.82
N ASP A 27 22.51 -13.35 10.82
CA ASP A 27 21.15 -13.87 10.90
C ASP A 27 20.13 -12.77 10.54
N VAL A 28 19.14 -13.11 9.72
CA VAL A 28 18.06 -12.18 9.38
C VAL A 28 16.73 -12.93 9.20
N VAL A 29 15.65 -12.33 9.71
CA VAL A 29 14.28 -12.64 9.30
C VAL A 29 13.81 -11.48 8.43
N MET A 30 13.45 -11.79 7.20
CA MET A 30 12.91 -10.82 6.25
C MET A 30 11.39 -10.95 6.18
N GLY A 31 10.70 -9.82 6.11
CA GLY A 31 9.28 -9.79 5.76
C GLY A 31 9.08 -10.21 4.31
N ARG A 32 8.00 -10.92 4.08
CA ARG A 32 7.49 -11.19 2.73
C ARG A 32 5.97 -10.98 2.70
N PRO A 33 5.41 -10.44 1.62
CA PRO A 33 3.97 -10.51 1.40
C PRO A 33 3.55 -11.99 1.33
N VAL A 34 2.26 -12.26 1.51
CA VAL A 34 1.78 -13.64 1.39
C VAL A 34 1.95 -14.14 -0.04
N HIS A 35 1.71 -13.27 -1.03
CA HIS A 35 2.01 -13.51 -2.43
C HIS A 35 2.83 -12.35 -3.01
N PHE A 36 4.00 -12.66 -3.59
CA PHE A 36 4.73 -11.69 -4.42
C PHE A 36 4.05 -11.51 -5.77
N VAL A 37 3.41 -12.59 -6.25
CA VAL A 37 2.67 -12.64 -7.51
C VAL A 37 1.41 -13.43 -7.29
N ASP A 38 0.26 -12.82 -7.61
CA ASP A 38 -1.04 -13.46 -7.51
C ASP A 38 -1.18 -14.57 -8.56
N ASP A 39 -1.83 -15.67 -8.21
CA ASP A 39 -2.21 -16.78 -9.11
C ASP A 39 -1.05 -17.52 -9.81
N ASP A 40 0.21 -17.32 -9.39
CA ASP A 40 1.38 -18.02 -9.96
C ASP A 40 2.37 -18.43 -8.86
N ALA A 41 2.16 -19.61 -8.29
CA ALA A 41 2.99 -20.15 -7.21
C ALA A 41 4.46 -20.36 -7.61
N GLU A 42 4.75 -20.64 -8.88
CA GLU A 42 6.13 -20.83 -9.36
C GLU A 42 6.87 -19.49 -9.44
N VAL A 43 6.20 -18.45 -9.94
CA VAL A 43 6.77 -17.09 -9.98
C VAL A 43 6.90 -16.53 -8.57
N ASP A 44 5.95 -16.79 -7.68
CA ASP A 44 5.99 -16.41 -6.27
C ASP A 44 7.22 -17.02 -5.57
N ALA A 45 7.42 -18.33 -5.69
CA ALA A 45 8.58 -19.02 -5.12
C ALA A 45 9.92 -18.51 -5.68
N ARG A 46 9.96 -18.18 -6.99
CA ARG A 46 11.16 -17.58 -7.60
C ARG A 46 11.46 -16.19 -7.06
N ALA A 47 10.43 -15.40 -6.78
CA ALA A 47 10.58 -14.07 -6.19
C ALA A 47 11.15 -14.14 -4.77
N GLU A 48 10.64 -15.06 -3.92
CA GLU A 48 11.20 -15.32 -2.59
C GLU A 48 12.66 -15.79 -2.67
N ALA A 49 12.95 -16.77 -3.53
CA ALA A 49 14.30 -17.29 -3.73
C ALA A 49 15.27 -16.17 -4.13
N LYS A 50 14.85 -15.30 -5.06
CA LYS A 50 15.65 -14.16 -5.52
C LYS A 50 15.91 -13.14 -4.42
N LEU A 51 14.91 -12.85 -3.59
CA LEU A 51 15.09 -11.97 -2.44
C LEU A 51 16.08 -12.57 -1.43
N GLY A 52 16.00 -13.88 -1.19
CA GLY A 52 16.93 -14.62 -0.34
C GLY A 52 18.38 -14.61 -0.89
N GLU A 53 18.57 -14.77 -2.20
CA GLU A 53 19.88 -14.62 -2.85
C GLU A 53 20.44 -13.21 -2.63
N THR A 54 19.64 -12.19 -2.86
CA THR A 54 20.02 -10.79 -2.68
C THR A 54 20.43 -10.49 -1.24
N ALA A 55 19.74 -11.07 -0.25
CA ALA A 55 20.12 -10.93 1.16
C ALA A 55 21.47 -11.62 1.46
N ARG A 56 21.73 -12.79 0.86
CA ARG A 56 23.03 -13.47 1.00
C ARG A 56 24.15 -12.68 0.33
N GLU A 57 23.90 -12.12 -0.87
CA GLU A 57 24.84 -11.22 -1.55
C GLU A 57 25.16 -9.99 -0.68
N ALA A 58 24.16 -9.44 0.05
CA ALA A 58 24.35 -8.36 1.00
C ALA A 58 25.13 -8.80 2.26
N GLY A 59 25.41 -10.11 2.42
CA GLY A 59 26.32 -10.68 3.41
C GLY A 59 25.64 -11.32 4.63
N PHE A 60 24.35 -11.59 4.59
CA PHE A 60 23.69 -12.44 5.57
C PHE A 60 23.97 -13.92 5.26
N THR A 61 24.18 -14.73 6.31
CA THR A 61 24.45 -16.16 6.17
C THR A 61 23.15 -16.96 6.33
N ASN A 62 22.38 -16.64 7.35
CA ASN A 62 21.13 -17.32 7.71
C ASN A 62 19.94 -16.41 7.39
N VAL A 63 19.32 -16.64 6.25
CA VAL A 63 18.14 -15.89 5.82
C VAL A 63 16.89 -16.74 6.05
N LYS A 64 15.93 -16.19 6.76
CA LYS A 64 14.60 -16.77 6.98
C LYS A 64 13.56 -15.74 6.55
N PHE A 65 12.37 -16.22 6.17
CA PHE A 65 11.24 -15.39 5.84
C PHE A 65 10.12 -15.52 6.86
N GLN A 66 9.37 -14.45 7.04
CA GLN A 66 8.10 -14.44 7.77
C GLN A 66 7.09 -13.63 6.97
N PHE A 67 5.87 -14.08 6.91
CA PHE A 67 4.78 -13.32 6.34
C PHE A 67 4.56 -12.01 7.08
N GLU A 68 4.44 -10.90 6.36
CA GLU A 68 4.25 -9.56 6.93
C GLU A 68 3.02 -9.47 7.84
N PRO A 69 1.84 -10.06 7.49
CA PRO A 69 0.69 -10.07 8.39
C PRO A 69 0.98 -10.82 9.70
N ILE A 70 1.72 -11.93 9.65
CA ILE A 70 2.12 -12.63 10.89
C ILE A 70 3.08 -11.78 11.70
N ALA A 71 4.07 -11.15 11.07
CA ALA A 71 4.98 -10.25 11.77
C ALA A 71 4.21 -9.09 12.44
N ALA A 72 3.24 -8.48 11.75
CA ALA A 72 2.37 -7.48 12.35
C ALA A 72 1.60 -8.03 13.57
N ALA A 73 1.02 -9.23 13.45
CA ALA A 73 0.31 -9.89 14.54
C ALA A 73 1.21 -10.21 15.75
N LEU A 74 2.47 -10.63 15.52
CA LEU A 74 3.43 -10.90 16.59
C LEU A 74 3.73 -9.67 17.45
N SER A 75 3.71 -8.48 16.87
CA SER A 75 3.91 -7.24 17.63
C SER A 75 2.79 -6.97 18.63
N PHE A 76 1.59 -7.43 18.32
CA PHE A 76 0.39 -7.27 19.14
C PHE A 76 0.18 -8.45 20.09
N GLU A 77 0.52 -9.67 19.68
CA GLU A 77 0.25 -10.93 20.40
C GLU A 77 0.79 -10.94 21.85
N HIS A 78 1.91 -10.24 22.10
CA HIS A 78 2.49 -10.20 23.44
C HIS A 78 1.63 -9.44 24.47
N THR A 79 0.70 -8.62 24.01
CA THR A 79 -0.24 -7.86 24.86
C THR A 79 -1.51 -8.64 25.19
N LEU A 80 -1.71 -9.82 24.54
CA LEU A 80 -2.92 -10.60 24.70
C LEU A 80 -2.83 -11.53 25.94
N ASP A 81 -3.93 -11.61 26.67
CA ASP A 81 -4.14 -12.52 27.81
C ASP A 81 -4.92 -13.79 27.44
N ARG A 82 -5.52 -13.81 26.24
CA ARG A 82 -6.28 -14.94 25.67
C ARG A 82 -6.02 -15.07 24.17
N ASP A 83 -6.37 -16.24 23.63
CA ASP A 83 -6.33 -16.44 22.17
C ASP A 83 -7.45 -15.64 21.50
N GLU A 84 -7.11 -14.97 20.42
CA GLU A 84 -8.00 -14.12 19.64
C GLU A 84 -7.97 -14.46 18.15
N LEU A 85 -9.10 -14.23 17.47
CA LEU A 85 -9.20 -14.29 16.03
C LEU A 85 -9.11 -12.88 15.49
N VAL A 86 -8.02 -12.60 14.79
CA VAL A 86 -7.66 -11.26 14.32
C VAL A 86 -7.84 -11.17 12.81
N PHE A 87 -8.55 -10.16 12.36
CA PHE A 87 -8.52 -9.75 10.95
C PHE A 87 -7.49 -8.64 10.78
N ILE A 88 -6.47 -8.89 9.97
CA ILE A 88 -5.44 -7.92 9.65
C ILE A 88 -5.78 -7.29 8.31
N ALA A 89 -5.84 -5.97 8.26
CA ALA A 89 -6.01 -5.19 7.05
C ALA A 89 -4.79 -4.29 6.88
N ASP A 90 -3.87 -4.69 6.01
CA ASP A 90 -2.72 -3.88 5.59
C ASP A 90 -3.05 -3.19 4.28
N ILE A 91 -3.38 -1.90 4.34
CA ILE A 91 -3.78 -1.12 3.16
C ILE A 91 -2.74 -0.03 2.92
N GLY A 92 -1.79 -0.38 2.08
CA GLY A 92 -0.65 0.45 1.73
C GLY A 92 -0.93 1.45 0.61
N GLY A 93 0.15 1.90 -0.04
CA GLY A 93 0.06 2.83 -1.18
C GLY A 93 -0.44 2.19 -2.47
N GLY A 94 -0.13 0.90 -2.72
CA GLY A 94 -0.44 0.22 -3.98
C GLY A 94 -1.29 -1.04 -3.84
N THR A 95 -1.27 -1.68 -2.67
CA THR A 95 -1.95 -2.94 -2.37
C THR A 95 -2.78 -2.84 -1.10
N ALA A 96 -3.73 -3.73 -0.98
CA ALA A 96 -4.45 -4.03 0.24
C ALA A 96 -4.38 -5.54 0.46
N ASP A 97 -3.78 -5.93 1.57
CA ASP A 97 -3.56 -7.30 1.96
C ASP A 97 -4.39 -7.62 3.20
N PHE A 98 -5.14 -8.71 3.16
CA PHE A 98 -6.07 -9.12 4.20
C PHE A 98 -5.72 -10.51 4.70
N SER A 99 -5.67 -10.66 6.02
CA SER A 99 -5.39 -11.96 6.63
C SER A 99 -6.30 -12.21 7.81
N VAL A 100 -6.73 -13.47 7.98
CA VAL A 100 -7.38 -13.95 9.19
C VAL A 100 -6.38 -14.84 9.92
N VAL A 101 -6.03 -14.46 11.14
CA VAL A 101 -5.01 -15.17 11.93
C VAL A 101 -5.51 -15.47 13.33
N GLU A 102 -5.09 -16.62 13.87
CA GLU A 102 -5.24 -16.95 15.29
C GLU A 102 -3.98 -16.56 16.04
N VAL A 103 -4.10 -15.73 17.06
CA VAL A 103 -2.99 -15.25 17.90
C VAL A 103 -3.33 -15.35 19.37
N GLY A 104 -2.31 -15.47 20.22
CA GLY A 104 -2.52 -15.47 21.67
C GLY A 104 -1.48 -16.25 22.45
N PRO A 105 -1.63 -16.28 23.78
CA PRO A 105 -0.62 -16.87 24.68
C PRO A 105 -0.27 -18.32 24.38
N LYS A 106 -1.25 -19.14 23.97
CA LYS A 106 -1.00 -20.54 23.62
C LYS A 106 -0.28 -20.67 22.28
N ARG A 107 -0.71 -19.87 21.29
CA ARG A 107 -0.12 -19.85 19.94
C ARG A 107 1.33 -19.39 19.98
N ARG A 108 1.65 -18.38 20.78
CA ARG A 108 3.00 -17.84 20.94
C ARG A 108 4.03 -18.89 21.36
N LEU A 109 3.61 -19.95 22.04
CA LEU A 109 4.49 -21.04 22.50
C LEU A 109 4.74 -22.11 21.44
N MET A 110 4.01 -22.09 20.33
CA MET A 110 4.14 -23.08 19.26
C MET A 110 5.37 -22.80 18.40
N ALA A 111 6.12 -23.85 18.08
CA ALA A 111 7.30 -23.73 17.20
C ALA A 111 6.90 -23.50 15.74
N ASP A 112 5.86 -24.19 15.30
CA ASP A 112 5.25 -24.00 13.97
C ASP A 112 4.01 -23.13 14.09
N ARG A 113 4.00 -22.03 13.34
CA ARG A 113 2.95 -21.02 13.30
C ARG A 113 2.22 -21.00 11.94
N THR A 114 2.56 -21.92 11.03
CA THR A 114 1.99 -21.94 9.67
C THR A 114 0.47 -22.07 9.70
N GLY A 115 -0.06 -22.89 10.62
CA GLY A 115 -1.50 -23.09 10.80
C GLY A 115 -2.24 -21.94 11.48
N ASP A 116 -1.56 -20.89 11.91
CA ASP A 116 -2.21 -19.71 12.51
C ASP A 116 -2.82 -18.78 11.46
N ILE A 117 -2.35 -18.86 10.22
CA ILE A 117 -2.95 -18.13 9.09
C ILE A 117 -4.10 -18.98 8.56
N LEU A 118 -5.34 -18.56 8.83
CA LEU A 118 -6.53 -19.27 8.38
C LEU A 118 -6.91 -18.89 6.94
N ALA A 119 -6.67 -17.65 6.56
CA ALA A 119 -6.81 -17.15 5.19
C ALA A 119 -5.91 -15.95 4.97
N ASN A 120 -5.52 -15.78 3.73
CA ASN A 120 -4.89 -14.57 3.24
C ASN A 120 -5.32 -14.31 1.80
N ASP A 121 -5.57 -13.06 1.48
CA ASP A 121 -5.89 -12.59 0.14
C ASP A 121 -5.45 -11.13 -0.01
N GLY A 122 -5.24 -10.69 -1.25
CA GLY A 122 -4.81 -9.33 -1.52
C GLY A 122 -5.33 -8.81 -2.85
N ILE A 123 -5.44 -7.50 -2.93
CA ILE A 123 -5.81 -6.82 -4.17
C ILE A 123 -4.94 -5.62 -4.45
N ARG A 124 -4.77 -5.30 -5.74
CA ARG A 124 -4.06 -4.10 -6.17
C ARG A 124 -4.97 -2.88 -6.09
N VAL A 125 -5.31 -2.51 -4.85
CA VAL A 125 -6.01 -1.27 -4.50
C VAL A 125 -5.33 -0.68 -3.28
N GLY A 126 -4.81 0.53 -3.43
CA GLY A 126 -4.15 1.23 -2.34
C GLY A 126 -4.31 2.74 -2.48
N GLY A 127 -3.57 3.49 -1.67
CA GLY A 127 -3.66 4.95 -1.60
C GLY A 127 -3.48 5.64 -2.95
N THR A 128 -2.58 5.13 -3.80
CA THR A 128 -2.34 5.69 -5.13
C THR A 128 -3.55 5.55 -6.08
N ASN A 129 -4.38 4.52 -5.89
CA ASN A 129 -5.64 4.39 -6.63
C ASN A 129 -6.63 5.46 -6.15
N LEU A 130 -6.71 5.71 -4.84
CA LEU A 130 -7.57 6.76 -4.27
C LEU A 130 -7.10 8.15 -4.74
N ASP A 131 -5.79 8.40 -4.78
CA ASP A 131 -5.19 9.63 -5.30
C ASP A 131 -5.54 9.83 -6.78
N MET A 132 -5.39 8.80 -7.59
CA MET A 132 -5.76 8.83 -9.01
C MET A 132 -7.24 9.19 -9.19
N ARG A 133 -8.13 8.59 -8.40
CA ARG A 133 -9.57 8.89 -8.45
C ARG A 133 -9.89 10.31 -8.02
N LEU A 134 -9.27 10.79 -6.93
CA LEU A 134 -9.43 12.17 -6.48
C LEU A 134 -8.91 13.15 -7.55
N SER A 135 -7.73 12.90 -8.10
CA SER A 135 -7.17 13.71 -9.20
C SER A 135 -8.09 13.78 -10.41
N MET A 136 -8.62 12.62 -10.85
CA MET A 136 -9.57 12.54 -11.97
C MET A 136 -10.87 13.29 -11.70
N ALA A 137 -11.34 13.31 -10.46
CA ALA A 137 -12.58 13.97 -10.09
C ALA A 137 -12.42 15.48 -9.83
N ALA A 138 -11.34 15.91 -9.19
CA ALA A 138 -11.14 17.28 -8.73
C ALA A 138 -10.28 18.12 -9.68
N VAL A 139 -9.20 17.57 -10.24
CA VAL A 139 -8.19 18.33 -10.99
C VAL A 139 -8.37 18.20 -12.51
N MET A 140 -8.52 16.97 -13.00
CA MET A 140 -8.54 16.71 -14.45
C MET A 140 -9.67 17.43 -15.21
N PRO A 141 -10.87 17.70 -14.64
CA PRO A 141 -11.88 18.52 -15.30
C PRO A 141 -11.38 19.91 -15.67
N HIS A 142 -10.57 20.53 -14.82
CA HIS A 142 -9.97 21.85 -15.04
C HIS A 142 -8.81 21.83 -16.04
N LEU A 143 -8.33 20.63 -16.40
CA LEU A 143 -7.31 20.38 -17.40
C LEU A 143 -7.91 19.85 -18.72
N GLY A 144 -9.25 19.79 -18.84
CA GLY A 144 -9.94 19.44 -20.07
C GLY A 144 -10.45 18.02 -20.17
N SER A 145 -10.43 17.21 -19.09
CA SER A 145 -10.92 15.82 -19.16
C SER A 145 -12.43 15.70 -19.44
N LYS A 146 -13.18 16.79 -19.32
CA LYS A 146 -14.59 16.89 -19.68
C LYS A 146 -14.85 17.79 -20.90
N SER A 147 -13.78 18.28 -21.53
CA SER A 147 -13.90 19.08 -22.74
C SER A 147 -14.29 18.23 -23.94
N LYS A 148 -14.90 18.88 -24.95
CA LYS A 148 -15.33 18.23 -26.18
C LYS A 148 -14.50 18.70 -27.35
N THR A 149 -14.44 17.88 -28.38
CA THR A 149 -13.96 18.28 -29.71
C THR A 149 -14.95 19.20 -30.40
N LYS A 150 -14.52 19.89 -31.46
CA LYS A 150 -15.37 20.70 -32.34
C LYS A 150 -16.54 19.93 -32.95
N THR A 151 -16.41 18.57 -33.01
CA THR A 151 -17.45 17.65 -33.46
C THR A 151 -18.26 17.05 -32.29
N ASN A 152 -18.21 17.66 -31.11
CA ASN A 152 -18.92 17.24 -29.89
C ASN A 152 -18.60 15.83 -29.37
N ARG A 153 -17.40 15.30 -29.67
CA ARG A 153 -16.89 14.03 -29.11
C ARG A 153 -16.07 14.31 -27.86
N ASP A 154 -15.95 13.32 -26.98
CA ASP A 154 -15.05 13.41 -25.83
C ASP A 154 -13.59 13.45 -26.29
N LEU A 155 -12.76 14.20 -25.56
CA LEU A 155 -11.32 14.14 -25.75
C LEU A 155 -10.79 12.75 -25.32
N PRO A 156 -9.62 12.30 -25.88
CA PRO A 156 -8.99 11.05 -25.44
C PRO A 156 -8.77 11.05 -23.93
N ARG A 157 -9.12 9.94 -23.28
CA ARG A 157 -9.04 9.84 -21.81
C ARG A 157 -7.63 9.61 -21.30
N TRP A 158 -6.78 8.96 -22.10
CA TRP A 158 -5.45 8.50 -21.64
C TRP A 158 -4.54 9.61 -21.11
N PRO A 159 -4.49 10.85 -21.70
CA PRO A 159 -3.60 11.89 -21.17
C PRO A 159 -3.89 12.20 -19.69
N PHE A 160 -5.17 12.28 -19.36
CA PHE A 160 -5.61 12.62 -18.00
C PHE A 160 -5.39 11.47 -17.01
N VAL A 161 -5.62 10.23 -17.45
CA VAL A 161 -5.34 9.03 -16.62
C VAL A 161 -3.84 8.93 -16.36
N ASP A 162 -3.00 9.14 -17.38
CA ASP A 162 -1.55 9.07 -17.23
C ASP A 162 -1.00 10.18 -16.33
N LEU A 163 -1.55 11.41 -16.42
CA LEU A 163 -1.18 12.50 -15.52
C LEU A 163 -1.65 12.26 -14.06
N ALA A 164 -2.80 11.62 -13.88
CA ALA A 164 -3.32 11.26 -12.57
C ALA A 164 -2.61 10.02 -11.95
N THR A 165 -1.82 9.28 -12.72
CA THR A 165 -1.13 8.06 -12.30
C THR A 165 0.35 8.34 -12.10
N TRP A 166 0.79 8.48 -10.85
CA TRP A 166 2.11 9.01 -10.47
C TRP A 166 3.30 8.37 -11.21
N HIS A 167 3.31 7.06 -11.40
CA HIS A 167 4.39 6.33 -12.08
C HIS A 167 4.33 6.42 -13.62
N ARG A 168 3.29 7.03 -14.20
CA ARG A 168 3.12 7.25 -15.64
C ARG A 168 3.42 8.68 -16.08
N ILE A 169 3.48 9.62 -15.15
CA ILE A 169 3.68 11.06 -15.42
C ILE A 169 4.91 11.30 -16.32
N HIS A 170 6.02 10.61 -16.05
CA HIS A 170 7.27 10.77 -16.79
C HIS A 170 7.14 10.37 -18.27
N THR A 171 6.16 9.54 -18.64
CA THR A 171 5.94 9.10 -20.02
C THR A 171 5.26 10.17 -20.89
N LEU A 172 4.68 11.22 -20.28
CA LEU A 172 3.90 12.25 -20.99
C LEU A 172 4.76 13.25 -21.74
N ALA A 173 5.97 13.56 -21.28
CA ALA A 173 6.84 14.60 -21.83
C ALA A 173 7.67 14.13 -23.06
N THR A 174 7.14 13.23 -23.89
CA THR A 174 7.81 12.76 -25.08
C THR A 174 7.45 13.63 -26.31
N SER A 175 8.36 13.75 -27.28
CA SER A 175 8.09 14.49 -28.53
C SER A 175 6.85 13.98 -29.28
N ARG A 176 6.62 12.66 -29.25
CA ARG A 176 5.43 12.03 -29.83
C ARG A 176 4.15 12.52 -29.15
N ASN A 177 4.11 12.50 -27.82
CA ASN A 177 2.95 12.94 -27.06
C ASN A 177 2.71 14.43 -27.23
N MET A 178 3.76 15.26 -27.26
CA MET A 178 3.63 16.69 -27.52
C MET A 178 3.03 17.00 -28.90
N THR A 179 3.34 16.20 -29.93
CA THR A 179 2.69 16.29 -31.22
C THR A 179 1.21 15.94 -31.16
N THR A 180 0.88 14.84 -30.46
CA THR A 180 -0.51 14.44 -30.23
C THR A 180 -1.29 15.51 -29.45
N PHE A 181 -0.68 16.12 -28.43
CA PHE A 181 -1.35 17.21 -27.66
C PHE A 181 -1.64 18.44 -28.52
N LYS A 182 -0.76 18.79 -29.46
CA LYS A 182 -1.05 19.85 -30.44
C LYS A 182 -2.26 19.53 -31.31
N GLN A 183 -2.40 18.26 -31.74
CA GLN A 183 -3.55 17.81 -32.53
C GLN A 183 -4.85 17.87 -31.70
N ILE A 184 -4.81 17.41 -30.44
CA ILE A 184 -5.94 17.51 -29.53
C ILE A 184 -6.35 18.95 -29.31
N LEU A 185 -5.39 19.87 -29.07
CA LEU A 185 -5.65 21.31 -28.94
C LEU A 185 -6.34 21.89 -30.18
N ALA A 186 -5.87 21.53 -31.36
CA ALA A 186 -6.46 22.01 -32.62
C ALA A 186 -7.90 21.55 -32.83
N ASP A 187 -8.27 20.38 -32.24
CA ASP A 187 -9.61 19.81 -32.35
C ASP A 187 -10.54 20.21 -31.17
N CYS A 188 -10.02 20.81 -30.09
CA CYS A 188 -10.83 21.24 -28.95
C CYS A 188 -11.84 22.31 -29.32
N ALA A 189 -13.07 22.17 -28.82
CA ALA A 189 -14.10 23.23 -28.92
C ALA A 189 -13.76 24.41 -28.00
N ASP A 190 -13.29 24.11 -26.77
CA ASP A 190 -12.70 25.05 -25.82
C ASP A 190 -11.27 24.59 -25.49
N PRO A 191 -10.24 25.26 -26.04
CA PRO A 191 -8.85 24.84 -25.83
C PRO A 191 -8.28 25.20 -24.46
N VAL A 192 -8.82 26.19 -23.75
CA VAL A 192 -8.24 26.78 -22.52
C VAL A 192 -7.95 25.77 -21.45
N PRO A 193 -8.84 24.81 -21.09
CA PRO A 193 -8.50 23.79 -20.09
C PRO A 193 -7.36 22.87 -20.55
N PHE A 194 -7.33 22.47 -21.83
CA PHE A 194 -6.29 21.57 -22.34
C PHE A 194 -4.96 22.30 -22.59
N GLU A 195 -4.97 23.62 -22.88
CA GLU A 195 -3.74 24.43 -22.85
C GLU A 195 -3.08 24.40 -21.48
N ARG A 196 -3.86 24.48 -20.39
CA ARG A 196 -3.36 24.32 -19.03
C ARG A 196 -2.77 22.93 -18.78
N TYR A 197 -3.38 21.87 -19.33
CA TYR A 197 -2.80 20.53 -19.32
C TYR A 197 -1.41 20.50 -19.98
N VAL A 198 -1.30 21.06 -21.18
CA VAL A 198 -0.02 21.12 -21.91
C VAL A 198 1.02 21.93 -21.13
N GLU A 199 0.61 23.00 -20.46
CA GLU A 199 1.50 23.80 -19.62
C GLU A 199 2.00 23.00 -18.41
N VAL A 200 1.16 22.20 -17.74
CA VAL A 200 1.60 21.26 -16.69
C VAL A 200 2.70 20.34 -17.20
N ILE A 201 2.54 19.76 -18.40
CA ILE A 201 3.54 18.86 -18.97
C ILE A 201 4.85 19.60 -19.29
N ARG A 202 4.78 20.79 -19.90
CA ARG A 202 5.97 21.60 -20.22
C ARG A 202 6.76 22.01 -19.00
N ARG A 203 6.08 22.35 -17.90
CA ARG A 203 6.68 22.71 -16.63
C ARG A 203 7.12 21.52 -15.80
N GLN A 204 6.86 20.29 -16.26
CA GLN A 204 7.10 19.06 -15.49
C GLN A 204 6.34 19.06 -14.14
N GLY A 205 5.20 19.77 -14.06
CA GLY A 205 4.42 19.97 -12.85
C GLY A 205 3.56 18.77 -12.42
N GLY A 206 3.61 17.66 -13.16
CA GLY A 206 2.77 16.49 -12.87
C GLY A 206 3.00 15.87 -11.49
N HIS A 207 4.26 15.74 -11.08
CA HIS A 207 4.59 15.19 -9.74
C HIS A 207 4.19 16.15 -8.61
N ALA A 208 4.27 17.47 -8.83
CA ALA A 208 3.75 18.45 -7.88
C ALA A 208 2.24 18.29 -7.70
N ILE A 209 1.48 18.08 -8.78
CA ILE A 209 0.05 17.78 -8.69
C ILE A 209 -0.19 16.50 -7.91
N ALA A 210 0.55 15.42 -8.18
CA ALA A 210 0.40 14.15 -7.49
C ALA A 210 0.62 14.29 -5.97
N GLY A 211 1.68 14.98 -5.54
CA GLY A 211 1.95 15.23 -4.12
C GLY A 211 0.88 16.10 -3.44
N ARG A 212 0.35 17.12 -4.15
CA ARG A 212 -0.75 17.94 -3.63
C ARG A 212 -2.06 17.17 -3.50
N ILE A 213 -2.31 16.21 -4.39
CA ILE A 213 -3.49 15.33 -4.33
C ILE A 213 -3.36 14.32 -3.19
N GLU A 214 -2.19 13.75 -2.97
CA GLU A 214 -1.94 12.88 -1.81
C GLU A 214 -2.20 13.64 -0.50
N GLN A 215 -1.67 14.87 -0.36
CA GLN A 215 -1.95 15.71 0.79
C GLN A 215 -3.44 16.03 0.92
N ALA A 216 -4.10 16.34 -0.21
CA ALA A 216 -5.52 16.60 -0.25
C ALA A 216 -6.37 15.42 0.24
N LYS A 217 -6.00 14.18 -0.12
CA LYS A 217 -6.62 12.94 0.41
C LYS A 217 -6.50 12.87 1.92
N ILE A 218 -5.31 13.18 2.46
CA ILE A 218 -5.06 13.18 3.90
C ILE A 218 -5.91 14.25 4.59
N ASP A 219 -5.93 15.47 4.09
CA ASP A 219 -6.66 16.59 4.66
C ASP A 219 -8.18 16.36 4.63
N LEU A 220 -8.71 15.76 3.55
CA LEU A 220 -10.13 15.40 3.42
C LEU A 220 -10.57 14.28 4.38
N SER A 221 -9.64 13.62 5.05
CA SER A 221 -9.97 12.66 6.12
C SER A 221 -10.51 13.36 7.38
N SER A 222 -10.15 14.63 7.59
CA SER A 222 -10.55 15.43 8.76
C SER A 222 -11.35 16.70 8.42
N THR A 223 -11.38 17.10 7.13
CA THR A 223 -11.98 18.37 6.70
C THR A 223 -12.95 18.13 5.54
N ASP A 224 -14.09 18.80 5.54
CA ASP A 224 -15.14 18.61 4.51
C ASP A 224 -14.79 19.26 3.17
N THR A 225 -14.01 20.34 3.19
CA THR A 225 -13.66 21.13 1.99
C THR A 225 -12.26 21.69 2.12
N ILE A 226 -11.50 21.58 1.06
CA ILE A 226 -10.14 22.14 0.95
C ILE A 226 -9.94 22.84 -0.40
N ILE A 227 -8.98 23.74 -0.44
CA ILE A 227 -8.43 24.28 -1.67
C ILE A 227 -7.08 23.63 -1.94
N VAL A 228 -6.99 22.87 -3.02
CA VAL A 228 -5.74 22.28 -3.49
C VAL A 228 -4.98 23.35 -4.27
N ASP A 229 -3.87 23.81 -3.72
CA ASP A 229 -3.01 24.78 -4.38
C ASP A 229 -2.05 24.09 -5.35
N LEU A 230 -2.25 24.31 -6.62
CA LEU A 230 -1.47 23.74 -7.73
C LEU A 230 -0.63 24.81 -8.42
N THR A 231 -0.38 25.95 -7.77
CA THR A 231 0.36 27.10 -8.32
C THR A 231 1.79 26.71 -8.72
N GLU A 232 2.38 25.71 -8.07
CA GLU A 232 3.69 25.14 -8.42
C GLU A 232 3.67 24.51 -9.82
N ALA A 233 2.58 23.82 -10.18
CA ALA A 233 2.43 23.21 -11.50
C ALA A 233 2.06 24.27 -12.58
N VAL A 234 1.12 25.16 -12.28
CA VAL A 234 0.70 26.26 -13.15
C VAL A 234 0.35 27.48 -12.31
N PRO A 235 0.91 28.66 -12.57
CA PRO A 235 0.66 29.87 -11.80
C PRO A 235 -0.83 30.18 -11.62
N GLY A 236 -1.23 30.41 -10.38
CA GLY A 236 -2.61 30.74 -10.01
C GLY A 236 -3.61 29.58 -10.10
N PHE A 237 -3.15 28.36 -10.40
CA PHE A 237 -4.04 27.21 -10.50
C PHE A 237 -4.39 26.67 -9.12
N ARG A 238 -5.66 26.76 -8.77
CA ARG A 238 -6.23 26.25 -7.52
C ARG A 238 -7.55 25.58 -7.80
N VAL A 239 -7.81 24.47 -7.11
CA VAL A 239 -9.07 23.73 -7.26
C VAL A 239 -9.69 23.44 -5.90
N ARG A 240 -11.01 23.44 -5.86
CA ARG A 240 -11.77 23.06 -4.67
C ARG A 240 -12.01 21.56 -4.70
N ALA A 241 -11.66 20.86 -3.62
CA ALA A 241 -12.01 19.47 -3.40
C ALA A 241 -12.88 19.35 -2.15
N THR A 242 -13.81 18.39 -2.15
CA THR A 242 -14.68 18.11 -0.99
C THR A 242 -14.64 16.64 -0.65
N LYS A 243 -14.84 16.33 0.63
CA LYS A 243 -14.97 14.96 1.14
C LYS A 243 -16.00 14.16 0.36
N ARG A 244 -17.17 14.74 0.12
CA ARG A 244 -18.25 14.12 -0.68
C ARG A 244 -17.83 13.82 -2.12
N LEU A 245 -17.03 14.69 -2.76
CA LEU A 245 -16.47 14.43 -4.09
C LEU A 245 -15.51 13.25 -4.04
N PHE A 246 -14.62 13.24 -3.07
CA PHE A 246 -13.64 12.17 -2.86
C PHE A 246 -14.32 10.83 -2.62
N GLU A 247 -15.24 10.73 -1.65
CA GLU A 247 -15.97 9.50 -1.34
C GLU A 247 -16.70 8.92 -2.56
N ARG A 248 -17.36 9.79 -3.35
CA ARG A 248 -17.98 9.35 -4.62
C ARG A 248 -16.95 8.87 -5.65
N ALA A 249 -15.81 9.54 -5.72
CA ALA A 249 -14.79 9.20 -6.70
C ALA A 249 -14.16 7.82 -6.41
N ILE A 250 -14.02 7.43 -5.14
CA ILE A 250 -13.40 6.18 -4.71
C ILE A 250 -14.39 5.02 -4.50
N ALA A 251 -15.68 5.20 -4.75
CA ALA A 251 -16.71 4.20 -4.46
C ALA A 251 -16.39 2.83 -5.07
N VAL A 252 -15.88 2.77 -6.30
CA VAL A 252 -15.51 1.51 -6.97
C VAL A 252 -14.36 0.82 -6.26
N GLU A 253 -13.37 1.57 -5.76
CA GLU A 253 -12.27 1.03 -4.97
C GLU A 253 -12.76 0.48 -3.63
N LEU A 254 -13.71 1.16 -2.97
CA LEU A 254 -14.33 0.67 -1.74
C LEU A 254 -15.13 -0.62 -1.95
N GLU A 255 -15.84 -0.75 -3.07
CA GLU A 255 -16.53 -2.00 -3.45
C GLU A 255 -15.53 -3.15 -3.67
N ARG A 256 -14.41 -2.89 -4.34
CA ARG A 256 -13.35 -3.89 -4.53
C ARG A 256 -12.73 -4.32 -3.20
N LEU A 257 -12.43 -3.38 -2.31
CA LEU A 257 -11.96 -3.67 -0.94
C LEU A 257 -12.98 -4.54 -0.18
N SER A 258 -14.26 -4.16 -0.23
CA SER A 258 -15.35 -4.91 0.41
C SER A 258 -15.43 -6.35 -0.11
N GLY A 259 -15.30 -6.55 -1.42
CA GLY A 259 -15.28 -7.87 -2.04
C GLY A 259 -14.11 -8.74 -1.57
N ALA A 260 -12.90 -8.17 -1.51
CA ALA A 260 -11.71 -8.88 -1.06
C ALA A 260 -11.80 -9.25 0.44
N ILE A 261 -12.28 -8.34 1.30
CA ILE A 261 -12.51 -8.62 2.72
C ILE A 261 -13.49 -9.79 2.88
N ALA A 262 -14.61 -9.78 2.14
CA ALA A 262 -15.60 -10.83 2.19
C ALA A 262 -15.04 -12.18 1.68
N ALA A 263 -14.24 -12.18 0.63
CA ALA A 263 -13.56 -13.37 0.10
C ALA A 263 -12.58 -13.96 1.12
N THR A 264 -11.77 -13.12 1.77
CA THR A 264 -10.82 -13.54 2.83
C THR A 264 -11.55 -14.17 4.02
N LEU A 265 -12.66 -13.56 4.46
CA LEU A 265 -13.49 -14.13 5.53
C LEU A 265 -14.06 -15.49 5.12
N GLN A 266 -14.58 -15.60 3.91
CA GLN A 266 -15.11 -16.88 3.39
C GLN A 266 -14.02 -17.96 3.33
N ALA A 267 -12.84 -17.62 2.81
CA ALA A 267 -11.70 -18.54 2.72
C ALA A 267 -11.22 -19.02 4.10
N SER A 268 -11.33 -18.20 5.15
CA SER A 268 -10.97 -18.57 6.51
C SER A 268 -11.91 -19.59 7.15
N GLY A 269 -13.10 -19.82 6.58
CA GLY A 269 -14.16 -20.64 7.18
C GLY A 269 -14.75 -20.02 8.46
N ARG A 270 -14.44 -18.76 8.78
CA ARG A 270 -14.93 -18.05 9.97
C ARG A 270 -16.02 -17.04 9.59
N LYS A 271 -16.91 -16.79 10.55
CA LYS A 271 -17.92 -15.74 10.39
C LYS A 271 -17.34 -14.40 10.77
N ALA A 272 -17.84 -13.32 10.19
CA ALA A 272 -17.47 -11.96 10.57
C ALA A 272 -17.69 -11.69 12.07
N SER A 273 -18.71 -12.32 12.67
CA SER A 273 -19.01 -12.23 14.11
C SER A 273 -17.95 -12.86 15.02
N ASP A 274 -17.13 -13.77 14.49
CA ASP A 274 -16.09 -14.50 15.25
C ASP A 274 -14.80 -13.69 15.36
N ILE A 275 -14.65 -12.69 14.50
CA ILE A 275 -13.50 -11.78 14.53
C ILE A 275 -13.59 -10.89 15.76
N THR A 276 -12.63 -11.00 16.64
CA THR A 276 -12.58 -10.24 17.91
C THR A 276 -11.79 -8.96 17.80
N THR A 277 -10.78 -8.96 16.91
CA THR A 277 -9.89 -7.81 16.71
C THR A 277 -9.70 -7.54 15.23
N LEU A 278 -9.81 -6.26 14.86
CA LEU A 278 -9.43 -5.71 13.56
C LEU A 278 -8.12 -4.94 13.74
N PHE A 279 -7.05 -5.50 13.20
CA PHE A 279 -5.74 -4.87 13.22
C PHE A 279 -5.53 -4.08 11.92
N LEU A 280 -5.39 -2.77 12.05
CA LEU A 280 -5.22 -1.84 10.92
C LEU A 280 -3.75 -1.47 10.77
N THR A 281 -3.21 -1.64 9.56
CA THR A 281 -1.89 -1.19 9.17
C THR A 281 -1.91 -0.60 7.76
N GLY A 282 -0.83 0.08 7.36
CA GLY A 282 -0.78 0.82 6.11
C GLY A 282 -1.52 2.17 6.16
N GLY A 283 -0.91 3.21 5.56
CA GLY A 283 -1.41 4.60 5.66
C GLY A 283 -2.83 4.81 5.10
N THR A 284 -3.24 3.97 4.14
CA THR A 284 -4.58 4.07 3.52
C THR A 284 -5.69 3.56 4.44
N SER A 285 -5.37 2.69 5.40
CA SER A 285 -6.32 2.22 6.42
C SER A 285 -6.85 3.37 7.30
N ALA A 286 -6.14 4.50 7.38
CA ALA A 286 -6.55 5.69 8.11
C ALA A 286 -7.68 6.48 7.42
N VAL A 287 -7.95 6.25 6.13
CA VAL A 287 -9.01 6.95 5.39
C VAL A 287 -10.39 6.59 5.96
N PRO A 288 -11.23 7.57 6.40
CA PRO A 288 -12.49 7.28 7.09
C PRO A 288 -13.44 6.37 6.31
N ALA A 289 -13.55 6.55 4.98
CA ALA A 289 -14.40 5.71 4.15
C ALA A 289 -13.91 4.24 4.11
N VAL A 290 -12.60 4.01 4.19
CA VAL A 290 -12.01 2.65 4.29
C VAL A 290 -12.32 2.05 5.66
N LYS A 291 -12.12 2.81 6.75
CA LYS A 291 -12.49 2.37 8.11
C LYS A 291 -13.97 2.00 8.20
N GLN A 292 -14.84 2.78 7.54
CA GLN A 292 -16.28 2.52 7.52
C GLN A 292 -16.61 1.18 6.83
N VAL A 293 -15.95 0.85 5.73
CA VAL A 293 -16.12 -0.46 5.06
C VAL A 293 -15.73 -1.60 6.01
N LEU A 294 -14.56 -1.50 6.63
CA LEU A 294 -14.05 -2.51 7.56
C LEU A 294 -14.97 -2.68 8.77
N SER A 295 -15.40 -1.59 9.41
CA SER A 295 -16.29 -1.66 10.58
C SER A 295 -17.68 -2.18 10.25
N THR A 296 -18.18 -1.95 9.03
CA THR A 296 -19.47 -2.48 8.56
C THR A 296 -19.40 -3.99 8.34
N LEU A 297 -18.29 -4.48 7.79
CA LEU A 297 -18.11 -5.92 7.52
C LEU A 297 -17.70 -6.71 8.76
N LEU A 298 -17.05 -6.07 9.74
CA LEU A 298 -16.54 -6.68 10.96
C LEU A 298 -17.13 -5.98 12.21
N PRO A 299 -18.45 -6.04 12.43
CA PRO A 299 -19.14 -5.19 13.40
C PRO A 299 -18.77 -5.49 14.87
N ASN A 300 -18.29 -6.69 15.18
CA ASN A 300 -17.92 -7.11 16.52
C ASN A 300 -16.42 -6.93 16.82
N ALA A 301 -15.63 -6.63 15.80
CA ALA A 301 -14.20 -6.52 15.94
C ALA A 301 -13.80 -5.19 16.60
N ARG A 302 -12.97 -5.26 17.63
CA ARG A 302 -12.35 -4.07 18.22
C ARG A 302 -11.23 -3.60 17.29
N ALA A 303 -11.36 -2.42 16.74
CA ALA A 303 -10.29 -1.84 15.92
C ALA A 303 -9.09 -1.48 16.81
N THR A 304 -7.92 -1.95 16.42
CA THR A 304 -6.62 -1.63 17.03
C THR A 304 -5.72 -1.14 15.90
N GLU A 305 -5.21 0.07 16.07
CA GLU A 305 -4.23 0.63 15.15
C GLU A 305 -2.85 0.21 15.63
N GLY A 306 -2.11 -0.53 14.79
CA GLY A 306 -0.68 -0.73 15.00
C GLY A 306 0.07 0.55 14.73
N ASP A 307 1.29 0.69 15.27
CA ASP A 307 2.23 1.68 14.76
C ASP A 307 2.52 1.32 13.30
N LEU A 308 1.97 2.15 12.39
CA LEU A 308 1.83 1.90 10.96
C LEU A 308 3.14 1.52 10.25
N PHE A 309 4.28 1.87 10.83
CA PHE A 309 5.61 1.64 10.25
C PHE A 309 6.47 0.65 11.05
N ASN A 310 6.16 0.42 12.32
CA ASN A 310 7.03 -0.33 13.22
C ASN A 310 6.50 -1.74 13.56
N SER A 311 5.19 -2.03 13.39
CA SER A 311 4.63 -3.31 13.82
C SER A 311 5.22 -4.52 13.07
N VAL A 312 5.37 -4.42 11.75
CA VAL A 312 6.00 -5.48 10.94
C VAL A 312 7.48 -5.62 11.32
N GLY A 313 8.22 -4.52 11.37
CA GLY A 313 9.64 -4.53 11.73
C GLY A 313 9.88 -5.07 13.15
N PHE A 314 9.07 -4.65 14.12
CA PHE A 314 9.15 -5.15 15.49
C PHE A 314 8.80 -6.64 15.58
N GLY A 315 7.75 -7.09 14.88
CA GLY A 315 7.37 -8.49 14.81
C GLY A 315 8.44 -9.37 14.16
N LEU A 316 9.09 -8.89 13.09
CA LEU A 316 10.24 -9.56 12.48
C LEU A 316 11.42 -9.68 13.46
N ALA A 317 11.68 -8.64 14.26
CA ALA A 317 12.71 -8.69 15.29
C ALA A 317 12.39 -9.70 16.40
N LEU A 318 11.12 -9.77 16.84
CA LEU A 318 10.66 -10.79 17.78
C LEU A 318 10.84 -12.20 17.20
N GLU A 319 10.49 -12.39 15.93
CA GLU A 319 10.64 -13.67 15.24
C GLU A 319 12.13 -14.05 15.05
N ALA A 320 12.98 -13.10 14.73
CA ALA A 320 14.43 -13.30 14.64
C ALA A 320 14.99 -13.76 16.00
N LYS A 321 14.60 -13.09 17.09
CA LYS A 321 14.97 -13.50 18.44
C LYS A 321 14.49 -14.92 18.75
N ARG A 322 13.28 -15.30 18.35
CA ARG A 322 12.73 -16.64 18.57
C ARG A 322 13.50 -17.72 17.79
N ARG A 323 13.82 -17.44 16.51
CA ARG A 323 14.46 -18.43 15.61
C ARG A 323 15.96 -18.59 15.81
N PHE A 324 16.65 -17.50 16.18
CA PHE A 324 18.11 -17.46 16.27
C PHE A 324 18.64 -17.34 17.71
N ALA A 325 17.73 -17.24 18.74
CA ALA A 325 18.20 -17.29 20.12
C ALA A 325 18.88 -18.64 20.40
N PRO A 326 20.06 -18.65 21.06
CA PRO A 326 20.71 -19.88 21.40
C PRO A 326 19.77 -20.72 22.29
N THR A 327 19.48 -21.94 21.87
CA THR A 327 18.70 -22.89 22.65
C THR A 327 19.41 -23.05 24.01
N LYS A 328 18.79 -22.61 25.11
CA LYS A 328 19.33 -22.87 26.43
C LYS A 328 19.45 -24.38 26.57
N ALA A 329 20.67 -24.88 26.49
CA ALA A 329 20.95 -26.28 26.84
C ALA A 329 20.36 -26.50 28.21
N VAL A 330 19.38 -27.39 28.31
CA VAL A 330 18.89 -27.91 29.60
C VAL A 330 20.09 -28.56 30.25
N ARG A 331 20.74 -27.86 31.19
CA ARG A 331 21.70 -28.48 32.08
C ARG A 331 20.92 -29.56 32.85
N ARG A 332 21.01 -30.79 32.41
CA ARG A 332 20.67 -31.94 33.26
C ARG A 332 21.59 -31.83 34.46
N ALA A 333 21.02 -31.51 35.60
CA ALA A 333 21.67 -31.70 36.87
C ALA A 333 21.88 -33.22 37.04
N THR A 334 23.10 -33.65 37.02
CA THR A 334 23.54 -34.95 37.51
C THR A 334 23.59 -34.92 39.01
#